data_0bf9045b16acf802a41378b3a3415af9
#
_entry.id   0bf9045b16acf802a41378b3a3415af9
#
_cell.length_a   1.000
_cell.length_b   1.000
_cell.length_c   1.000
_cell.angle_alpha   90.00
_cell.angle_beta   90.00
_cell.angle_gamma   90.00
#
_symmetry.space_group_name_H-M   'P 1'
#
loop_
_entity.id
_entity.type
_entity.pdbx_description
1 polymer ?
#
loop_
_entity_poly.entity_id
_entity_poly.type
_entity_poly.pdbx_seq_one_letter_code
_entity_poly.pdbx_strand_id
1 'polypeptide(L)'
;MIAGTAYQMGKVEKVLVVAPTSVCSVWPKDFAEFADFKANIKVLLGDKNRRLKLLNDLDNFPFKALKVAVINYESTWREGIFDALYEWNADMIICDESQRIKSHDAEQSKAMHKLGDQAKYKLILSGTPVQNNAIDLYSQYRFLDPTIFGTNFYQFRNRYAIMGGFNRHQIVGYKDLDQLIQKEHSIAYRVTKDEALDLPEQTFLQRYITMSAKEKNIYDRIKRESFA
;
A
#
# COMPACT_ATOMS: atom_id res chain seq x y z
N MET A 1 -14.65 -8.63 -1.86
CA MET A 1 -16.05 -8.10 -1.86
C MET A 1 -16.20 -6.83 -2.69
N ILE A 2 -15.58 -5.68 -2.41
CA ILE A 2 -15.79 -4.39 -3.14
C ILE A 2 -15.60 -4.53 -4.66
N ALA A 3 -14.48 -5.12 -5.12
CA ALA A 3 -14.23 -5.34 -6.55
C ALA A 3 -15.29 -6.24 -7.20
N GLY A 4 -15.73 -7.28 -6.49
CA GLY A 4 -16.79 -8.18 -6.96
C GLY A 4 -18.14 -7.49 -7.12
N THR A 5 -18.55 -6.72 -6.11
CA THR A 5 -19.79 -5.93 -6.19
C THR A 5 -19.73 -4.94 -7.36
N ALA A 6 -18.59 -4.25 -7.53
CA ALA A 6 -18.41 -3.32 -8.66
C ALA A 6 -18.47 -4.03 -10.02
N TYR A 7 -17.92 -5.25 -10.13
CA TYR A 7 -17.99 -6.08 -11.32
C TYR A 7 -19.44 -6.54 -11.61
N GLN A 8 -20.15 -7.06 -10.61
CA GLN A 8 -21.55 -7.49 -10.76
C GLN A 8 -22.47 -6.34 -11.15
N MET A 9 -22.16 -5.11 -10.71
CA MET A 9 -22.84 -3.89 -11.13
C MET A 9 -22.43 -3.38 -12.53
N GLY A 10 -21.54 -4.08 -13.23
CA GLY A 10 -21.03 -3.69 -14.56
C GLY A 10 -20.17 -2.41 -14.55
N LYS A 11 -19.59 -2.04 -13.40
CA LYS A 11 -18.78 -0.82 -13.25
C LYS A 11 -17.29 -1.05 -13.44
N VAL A 12 -16.83 -2.29 -13.29
CA VAL A 12 -15.42 -2.68 -13.30
C VAL A 12 -15.25 -4.00 -14.05
N GLU A 13 -14.31 -4.05 -14.97
CA GLU A 13 -13.91 -5.25 -15.71
C GLU A 13 -12.46 -5.62 -15.48
N LYS A 14 -11.59 -4.62 -15.21
CA LYS A 14 -10.15 -4.77 -15.01
C LYS A 14 -9.75 -4.24 -13.63
N VAL A 15 -9.13 -5.08 -12.82
CA VAL A 15 -8.62 -4.73 -11.48
C VAL A 15 -7.12 -4.96 -11.43
N LEU A 16 -6.38 -3.93 -11.04
CA LEU A 16 -4.97 -4.05 -10.69
C LEU A 16 -4.84 -4.09 -9.17
N VAL A 17 -4.29 -5.17 -8.65
CA VAL A 17 -3.91 -5.30 -7.25
C VAL A 17 -2.40 -5.11 -7.13
N VAL A 18 -1.98 -4.15 -6.31
CA VAL A 18 -0.57 -3.92 -6.00
C VAL A 18 -0.34 -4.24 -4.54
N ALA A 19 0.52 -5.23 -4.28
CA ALA A 19 0.73 -5.80 -2.95
C ALA A 19 2.22 -6.09 -2.69
N PRO A 20 2.65 -6.29 -1.43
CA PRO A 20 3.98 -6.84 -1.15
C PRO A 20 4.18 -8.19 -1.85
N THR A 21 5.42 -8.47 -2.28
CA THR A 21 5.74 -9.71 -3.03
C THR A 21 5.27 -10.97 -2.32
N SER A 22 5.41 -11.03 -0.99
CA SER A 22 4.98 -12.16 -0.17
C SER A 22 3.46 -12.37 -0.15
N VAL A 23 2.68 -11.32 -0.41
CA VAL A 23 1.21 -11.35 -0.36
C VAL A 23 0.59 -11.56 -1.73
N CYS A 24 1.32 -11.28 -2.82
CA CYS A 24 0.77 -11.42 -4.18
C CYS A 24 0.14 -12.79 -4.46
N SER A 25 0.69 -13.88 -3.91
CA SER A 25 0.17 -15.23 -4.11
C SER A 25 -1.06 -15.58 -3.25
N VAL A 26 -1.40 -14.75 -2.29
CA VAL A 26 -2.59 -14.94 -1.43
C VAL A 26 -3.85 -14.50 -2.16
N TRP A 27 -3.80 -13.42 -2.92
CA TRP A 27 -4.94 -12.84 -3.64
C TRP A 27 -5.73 -13.83 -4.51
N PRO A 28 -5.08 -14.72 -5.33
CA PRO A 28 -5.83 -15.74 -6.08
C PRO A 28 -6.59 -16.71 -5.18
N LYS A 29 -6.05 -17.05 -4.01
CA LYS A 29 -6.70 -17.96 -3.06
C LYS A 29 -7.94 -17.29 -2.45
N ASP A 30 -7.80 -16.03 -2.03
CA ASP A 30 -8.91 -15.27 -1.45
C ASP A 30 -10.05 -15.08 -2.48
N PHE A 31 -9.70 -14.81 -3.75
CA PHE A 31 -10.71 -14.77 -4.81
C PHE A 31 -11.39 -16.13 -5.03
N ALA A 32 -10.64 -17.22 -4.98
CA ALA A 32 -11.21 -18.56 -5.14
C ALA A 32 -12.13 -18.94 -3.98
N GLU A 33 -11.83 -18.45 -2.78
CA GLU A 33 -12.61 -18.74 -1.56
C GLU A 33 -13.85 -17.86 -1.45
N PHE A 34 -13.74 -16.56 -1.76
CA PHE A 34 -14.77 -15.56 -1.45
C PHE A 34 -15.55 -15.03 -2.66
N ALA A 35 -15.12 -15.32 -3.89
CA ALA A 35 -15.80 -14.83 -5.08
C ALA A 35 -16.91 -15.78 -5.53
N ASP A 36 -18.14 -15.29 -5.62
CA ASP A 36 -19.32 -15.98 -6.17
C ASP A 36 -19.51 -15.68 -7.68
N PHE A 37 -18.50 -15.11 -8.33
CA PHE A 37 -18.48 -14.71 -9.74
C PHE A 37 -17.21 -15.21 -10.44
N LYS A 38 -17.24 -15.26 -11.79
CA LYS A 38 -16.07 -15.68 -12.57
C LYS A 38 -14.98 -14.60 -12.57
N ALA A 39 -13.80 -14.94 -12.10
CA ALA A 39 -12.61 -14.10 -12.17
C ALA A 39 -11.45 -14.85 -12.85
N ASN A 40 -10.70 -14.15 -13.71
CA ASN A 40 -9.41 -14.60 -14.23
C ASN A 40 -8.33 -13.77 -13.57
N ILE A 41 -7.46 -14.44 -12.79
CA ILE A 41 -6.45 -13.78 -11.97
C ILE A 41 -5.08 -14.21 -12.42
N LYS A 42 -4.21 -13.27 -12.70
CA LYS A 42 -2.80 -13.50 -13.03
C LYS A 42 -1.89 -12.78 -12.06
N VAL A 43 -1.03 -13.54 -11.39
CA VAL A 43 0.05 -12.97 -10.57
C VAL A 43 1.23 -12.70 -11.47
N LEU A 44 1.56 -11.42 -11.67
CA LEU A 44 2.61 -10.98 -12.58
C LEU A 44 3.98 -11.11 -11.89
N LEU A 45 4.48 -12.34 -11.79
CA LEU A 45 5.78 -12.68 -11.20
C LEU A 45 6.74 -13.22 -12.25
N GLY A 46 8.05 -13.12 -11.96
CA GLY A 46 9.12 -13.56 -12.85
C GLY A 46 9.82 -12.38 -13.53
N ASP A 47 10.48 -12.64 -14.64
CA ASP A 47 11.14 -11.61 -15.45
C ASP A 47 10.15 -10.71 -16.21
N LYS A 48 10.66 -9.68 -16.85
CA LYS A 48 9.87 -8.70 -17.61
C LYS A 48 8.98 -9.38 -18.67
N ASN A 49 9.56 -10.24 -19.50
CA ASN A 49 8.87 -10.86 -20.63
C ASN A 49 7.72 -11.75 -20.16
N ARG A 50 7.95 -12.51 -19.09
CA ARG A 50 6.92 -13.36 -18.48
C ARG A 50 5.76 -12.52 -17.94
N ARG A 51 6.04 -11.40 -17.26
CA ARG A 51 5.02 -10.50 -16.72
C ARG A 51 4.17 -9.89 -17.84
N LEU A 52 4.81 -9.39 -18.90
CA LEU A 52 4.13 -8.83 -20.06
C LEU A 52 3.26 -9.88 -20.75
N LYS A 53 3.76 -11.11 -20.92
CA LYS A 53 2.96 -12.21 -21.46
C LYS A 53 1.75 -12.52 -20.61
N LEU A 54 1.90 -12.62 -19.28
CA LEU A 54 0.79 -12.89 -18.36
C LEU A 54 -0.29 -11.77 -18.41
N LEU A 55 0.13 -10.52 -18.53
CA LEU A 55 -0.80 -9.40 -18.65
C LEU A 55 -1.54 -9.44 -19.99
N ASN A 56 -0.84 -9.72 -21.09
CA ASN A 56 -1.43 -9.87 -22.40
C ASN A 56 -2.41 -11.07 -22.47
N ASP A 57 -2.04 -12.23 -21.90
CA ASP A 57 -2.91 -13.40 -21.81
C ASP A 57 -4.19 -13.10 -20.98
N LEU A 58 -4.06 -12.25 -19.95
CA LEU A 58 -5.18 -11.79 -19.14
C LEU A 58 -6.09 -10.85 -19.94
N ASP A 59 -5.50 -9.92 -20.68
CA ASP A 59 -6.28 -8.95 -21.49
C ASP A 59 -7.04 -9.62 -22.63
N ASN A 60 -6.42 -10.59 -23.28
CA ASN A 60 -7.02 -11.35 -24.37
C ASN A 60 -7.87 -12.55 -23.92
N PHE A 61 -8.19 -12.66 -22.64
CA PHE A 61 -9.02 -13.75 -22.12
C PHE A 61 -10.43 -13.69 -22.74
N PRO A 62 -10.87 -14.76 -23.45
CA PRO A 62 -12.04 -14.66 -24.35
C PRO A 62 -13.39 -14.74 -23.63
N PHE A 63 -13.40 -15.10 -22.34
CA PHE A 63 -14.64 -15.29 -21.61
C PHE A 63 -14.97 -14.07 -20.75
N LYS A 64 -16.26 -13.82 -20.53
CA LYS A 64 -16.70 -12.77 -19.60
C LYS A 64 -16.35 -13.16 -18.16
N ALA A 65 -15.40 -12.48 -17.60
CA ALA A 65 -14.92 -12.65 -16.23
C ALA A 65 -14.25 -11.37 -15.76
N LEU A 66 -14.22 -11.13 -14.44
CA LEU A 66 -13.40 -10.08 -13.88
C LEU A 66 -11.92 -10.40 -14.15
N LYS A 67 -11.20 -9.49 -14.82
CA LYS A 67 -9.78 -9.61 -15.09
C LYS A 67 -8.99 -8.98 -13.95
N VAL A 68 -8.17 -9.77 -13.26
CA VAL A 68 -7.39 -9.31 -12.10
C VAL A 68 -5.91 -9.53 -12.34
N ALA A 69 -5.14 -8.46 -12.42
CA ALA A 69 -3.68 -8.50 -12.42
C ALA A 69 -3.17 -8.20 -11.01
N VAL A 70 -2.31 -9.07 -10.47
CA VAL A 70 -1.66 -8.88 -9.16
C VAL A 70 -0.17 -8.68 -9.37
N ILE A 71 0.41 -7.60 -8.85
CA ILE A 71 1.82 -7.25 -9.02
C ILE A 71 2.41 -6.68 -7.72
N ASN A 72 3.72 -6.81 -7.56
CA ASN A 72 4.41 -6.18 -6.43
C ASN A 72 4.82 -4.73 -6.73
N TYR A 73 4.88 -3.89 -5.68
CA TYR A 73 5.20 -2.46 -5.78
C TYR A 73 6.51 -2.18 -6.53
N GLU A 74 7.56 -2.93 -6.25
CA GLU A 74 8.90 -2.74 -6.81
C GLU A 74 8.96 -2.95 -8.33
N SER A 75 7.92 -3.54 -8.89
CA SER A 75 7.83 -3.79 -10.33
C SER A 75 6.98 -2.80 -11.09
N THR A 76 6.11 -2.04 -10.41
CA THR A 76 5.14 -1.14 -11.05
C THR A 76 5.78 0.00 -11.84
N TRP A 77 6.98 0.44 -11.44
CA TRP A 77 7.70 1.56 -12.05
C TRP A 77 8.81 1.14 -13.03
N ARG A 78 9.04 -0.18 -13.18
CA ARG A 78 10.08 -0.68 -14.08
C ARG A 78 9.69 -0.46 -15.54
N GLU A 79 10.70 -0.07 -16.33
CA GLU A 79 10.58 0.19 -17.76
C GLU A 79 9.88 -0.95 -18.52
N GLY A 80 8.91 -0.61 -19.34
CA GLY A 80 8.05 -1.52 -20.11
C GLY A 80 6.99 -2.24 -19.27
N ILE A 81 7.16 -2.41 -17.94
CA ILE A 81 6.09 -2.89 -17.06
C ILE A 81 5.12 -1.75 -16.75
N PHE A 82 5.65 -0.57 -16.40
CA PHE A 82 4.82 0.61 -16.17
C PHE A 82 3.97 0.92 -17.40
N ASP A 83 4.58 0.96 -18.58
CA ASP A 83 3.90 1.28 -19.84
C ASP A 83 2.78 0.28 -20.14
N ALA A 84 3.07 -1.01 -19.98
CA ALA A 84 2.06 -2.05 -20.17
C ALA A 84 0.88 -1.97 -19.18
N LEU A 85 1.15 -1.66 -17.89
CA LEU A 85 0.10 -1.45 -16.90
C LEU A 85 -0.73 -0.20 -17.20
N TYR A 86 -0.08 0.86 -17.68
CA TYR A 86 -0.72 2.11 -18.06
C TYR A 86 -1.63 1.92 -19.29
N GLU A 87 -1.15 1.21 -20.31
CA GLU A 87 -1.92 0.85 -21.51
C GLU A 87 -3.06 -0.13 -21.21
N TRP A 88 -2.82 -1.07 -20.26
CA TRP A 88 -3.85 -2.00 -19.83
C TRP A 88 -5.05 -1.29 -19.20
N ASN A 89 -4.86 -0.12 -18.64
CA ASN A 89 -5.88 0.81 -18.17
C ASN A 89 -6.90 0.16 -17.23
N ALA A 90 -6.48 -0.20 -16.02
CA ALA A 90 -7.34 -0.80 -15.02
C ALA A 90 -8.46 0.14 -14.58
N ASP A 91 -9.71 -0.36 -14.53
CA ASP A 91 -10.87 0.40 -14.01
C ASP A 91 -10.73 0.68 -12.51
N MET A 92 -10.17 -0.30 -11.78
CA MET A 92 -9.95 -0.23 -10.34
C MET A 92 -8.52 -0.62 -9.99
N ILE A 93 -7.91 0.16 -9.08
CA ILE A 93 -6.60 -0.18 -8.51
C ILE A 93 -6.74 -0.34 -6.99
N ILE A 94 -6.23 -1.45 -6.48
CA ILE A 94 -6.17 -1.78 -5.04
C ILE A 94 -4.72 -1.81 -4.61
N CYS A 95 -4.34 -0.94 -3.66
CA CYS A 95 -3.03 -0.93 -3.01
C CYS A 95 -3.12 -1.62 -1.65
N ASP A 96 -2.61 -2.83 -1.55
CA ASP A 96 -2.51 -3.58 -0.30
C ASP A 96 -1.21 -3.20 0.43
N GLU A 97 -1.27 -3.01 1.74
CA GLU A 97 -0.19 -2.43 2.55
C GLU A 97 0.27 -1.08 1.97
N SER A 98 -0.68 -0.16 1.81
CA SER A 98 -0.50 1.12 1.11
C SER A 98 0.57 2.04 1.70
N GLN A 99 1.02 1.82 2.94
CA GLN A 99 2.18 2.53 3.50
C GLN A 99 3.46 2.31 2.68
N ARG A 100 3.48 1.35 1.77
CA ARG A 100 4.55 1.16 0.79
C ARG A 100 4.71 2.34 -0.17
N ILE A 101 3.68 3.14 -0.37
CA ILE A 101 3.70 4.35 -1.20
C ILE A 101 3.67 5.65 -0.36
N LYS A 102 4.08 5.62 0.92
CA LYS A 102 4.09 6.80 1.79
C LYS A 102 5.09 7.89 1.38
N SER A 103 6.22 7.51 0.77
CA SER A 103 7.24 8.44 0.30
C SER A 103 6.86 8.98 -1.07
N HIS A 104 6.47 10.25 -1.14
CA HIS A 104 5.94 10.88 -2.36
C HIS A 104 6.95 10.96 -3.53
N ASP A 105 8.23 10.93 -3.22
CA ASP A 105 9.35 11.03 -4.17
C ASP A 105 9.88 9.66 -4.64
N ALA A 106 9.47 8.57 -4.01
CA ALA A 106 9.84 7.22 -4.42
C ALA A 106 9.24 6.88 -5.80
N GLU A 107 10.01 6.18 -6.65
CA GLU A 107 9.59 5.83 -8.01
C GLU A 107 8.30 5.01 -8.02
N GLN A 108 8.14 4.07 -7.09
CA GLN A 108 6.90 3.31 -6.95
C GLN A 108 5.70 4.19 -6.62
N SER A 109 5.87 5.22 -5.78
CA SER A 109 4.78 6.15 -5.44
C SER A 109 4.39 7.01 -6.64
N LYS A 110 5.38 7.53 -7.38
CA LYS A 110 5.14 8.28 -8.62
C LYS A 110 4.43 7.45 -9.68
N ALA A 111 4.83 6.19 -9.84
CA ALA A 111 4.15 5.26 -10.75
C ALA A 111 2.71 5.02 -10.32
N MET A 112 2.48 4.77 -9.02
CA MET A 112 1.13 4.56 -8.50
C MET A 112 0.25 5.81 -8.62
N HIS A 113 0.80 7.01 -8.42
CA HIS A 113 0.06 8.26 -8.66
C HIS A 113 -0.40 8.36 -10.12
N LYS A 114 0.48 8.10 -11.09
CA LYS A 114 0.14 8.16 -12.52
C LYS A 114 -0.90 7.10 -12.92
N LEU A 115 -0.76 5.86 -12.44
CA LEU A 115 -1.75 4.81 -12.66
C LEU A 115 -3.09 5.16 -11.99
N GLY A 116 -3.04 5.72 -10.77
CA GLY A 116 -4.22 6.14 -10.04
C GLY A 116 -4.96 7.32 -10.67
N ASP A 117 -4.24 8.25 -11.33
CA ASP A 117 -4.87 9.37 -12.05
C ASP A 117 -5.73 8.89 -13.23
N GLN A 118 -5.44 7.71 -13.78
CA GLN A 118 -6.17 7.10 -14.88
C GLN A 118 -7.33 6.21 -14.40
N ALA A 119 -7.17 5.54 -13.27
CA ALA A 119 -8.15 4.60 -12.75
C ALA A 119 -9.40 5.31 -12.21
N LYS A 120 -10.58 4.78 -12.55
CA LYS A 120 -11.85 5.32 -12.07
C LYS A 120 -12.10 5.05 -10.60
N TYR A 121 -11.69 3.89 -10.12
CA TYR A 121 -11.87 3.47 -8.74
C TYR A 121 -10.54 3.15 -8.09
N LYS A 122 -10.35 3.59 -6.87
CA LYS A 122 -9.12 3.37 -6.11
C LYS A 122 -9.43 2.93 -4.69
N LEU A 123 -8.65 2.00 -4.19
CA LEU A 123 -8.77 1.49 -2.83
C LEU A 123 -7.37 1.34 -2.25
N ILE A 124 -7.18 1.78 -1.03
CA ILE A 124 -5.98 1.50 -0.25
C ILE A 124 -6.35 0.67 0.97
N LEU A 125 -5.55 -0.34 1.27
CA LEU A 125 -5.69 -1.20 2.43
C LEU A 125 -4.43 -1.08 3.27
N SER A 126 -4.57 -0.81 4.55
CA SER A 126 -3.45 -0.74 5.49
C SER A 126 -3.94 -0.92 6.92
N GLY A 127 -3.22 -1.71 7.71
CA GLY A 127 -3.39 -1.76 9.15
C GLY A 127 -2.72 -0.59 9.88
N THR A 128 -1.78 0.09 9.22
CA THR A 128 -0.96 1.17 9.79
C THR A 128 -0.68 2.26 8.74
N PRO A 129 -1.69 3.07 8.34
CA PRO A 129 -1.51 4.08 7.29
C PRO A 129 -0.49 5.17 7.70
N VAL A 130 -0.41 5.47 8.99
CA VAL A 130 0.60 6.35 9.59
C VAL A 130 1.59 5.51 10.38
N GLN A 131 2.79 5.35 9.85
CA GLN A 131 3.84 4.56 10.51
C GLN A 131 4.75 5.42 11.41
N ASN A 132 5.25 6.52 10.87
CA ASN A 132 6.26 7.34 11.55
C ASN A 132 5.75 8.76 11.84
N ASN A 133 5.00 9.33 10.91
CA ASN A 133 4.54 10.71 11.05
C ASN A 133 3.28 10.98 10.20
N ALA A 134 2.55 12.05 10.54
CA ALA A 134 1.32 12.43 9.84
C ALA A 134 1.54 12.73 8.33
N ILE A 135 2.77 13.08 7.93
CA ILE A 135 3.12 13.36 6.54
C ILE A 135 3.08 12.11 5.66
N ASP A 136 3.17 10.90 6.25
CA ASP A 136 3.06 9.62 5.55
C ASP A 136 1.71 9.45 4.81
N LEU A 137 0.67 10.19 5.23
CA LEU A 137 -0.65 10.17 4.59
C LEU A 137 -0.67 10.82 3.21
N TYR A 138 0.16 11.86 2.98
CA TYR A 138 0.08 12.64 1.75
C TYR A 138 0.11 11.78 0.48
N SER A 139 1.13 10.95 0.33
CA SER A 139 1.33 10.17 -0.89
C SER A 139 0.26 9.10 -1.10
N GLN A 140 -0.23 8.52 -0.02
CA GLN A 140 -1.33 7.55 -0.06
C GLN A 140 -2.63 8.21 -0.53
N TYR A 141 -2.95 9.40 -0.01
CA TYR A 141 -4.14 10.17 -0.40
C TYR A 141 -3.99 10.84 -1.76
N ARG A 142 -2.76 11.22 -2.17
CA ARG A 142 -2.48 11.66 -3.55
C ARG A 142 -2.83 10.58 -4.58
N PHE A 143 -2.60 9.31 -4.24
CA PHE A 143 -3.06 8.19 -5.05
C PHE A 143 -4.57 8.03 -4.97
N LEU A 144 -5.15 8.02 -3.76
CA LEU A 144 -6.55 7.68 -3.52
C LEU A 144 -7.50 8.76 -4.06
N ASP A 145 -7.34 9.99 -3.60
CA ASP A 145 -8.09 11.15 -4.04
C ASP A 145 -7.30 12.45 -3.83
N PRO A 146 -6.75 13.04 -4.90
CA PRO A 146 -5.97 14.27 -4.78
C PRO A 146 -6.78 15.49 -4.33
N THR A 147 -8.11 15.43 -4.30
CA THR A 147 -8.94 16.56 -3.83
C THR A 147 -8.88 16.74 -2.32
N ILE A 148 -8.53 15.70 -1.56
CA ILE A 148 -8.48 15.70 -0.09
C ILE A 148 -7.31 16.56 0.43
N PHE A 149 -6.09 16.31 -0.08
CA PHE A 149 -4.86 16.97 0.38
C PHE A 149 -4.11 17.73 -0.72
N GLY A 150 -4.64 17.75 -1.93
CA GLY A 150 -4.01 18.39 -3.08
C GLY A 150 -2.90 17.56 -3.72
N THR A 151 -2.27 18.16 -4.73
CA THR A 151 -1.21 17.52 -5.53
C THR A 151 0.20 18.03 -5.21
N ASN A 152 0.32 18.99 -4.28
CA ASN A 152 1.60 19.59 -3.90
C ASN A 152 2.01 19.19 -2.48
N PHE A 153 3.04 18.33 -2.41
CA PHE A 153 3.59 17.85 -1.13
C PHE A 153 4.04 18.96 -0.20
N TYR A 154 4.72 19.99 -0.74
CA TYR A 154 5.26 21.06 0.09
C TYR A 154 4.16 21.92 0.71
N GLN A 155 3.05 22.14 0.00
CA GLN A 155 1.87 22.82 0.55
C GLN A 155 1.24 22.00 1.69
N PHE A 156 1.08 20.67 1.47
CA PHE A 156 0.59 19.77 2.50
C PHE A 156 1.51 19.76 3.73
N ARG A 157 2.82 19.57 3.52
CA ARG A 157 3.80 19.58 4.61
C ARG A 157 3.78 20.88 5.40
N ASN A 158 3.79 22.03 4.73
CA ASN A 158 3.80 23.33 5.39
C ASN A 158 2.50 23.62 6.15
N ARG A 159 1.39 22.98 5.74
CA ARG A 159 0.12 23.08 6.44
C ARG A 159 0.12 22.29 7.74
N TYR A 160 0.64 21.08 7.74
CA TYR A 160 0.48 20.14 8.86
C TYR A 160 1.74 19.89 9.66
N ALA A 161 2.92 20.24 9.17
CA ALA A 161 4.18 20.08 9.88
C ALA A 161 4.76 21.41 10.35
N ILE A 162 5.41 21.38 11.51
CA ILE A 162 6.23 22.48 12.04
C ILE A 162 7.67 22.14 11.73
N MET A 163 8.29 22.97 10.91
CA MET A 163 9.67 22.80 10.47
C MET A 163 10.63 23.53 11.41
N GLY A 164 11.71 22.85 11.84
CA GLY A 164 12.71 23.38 12.75
C GLY A 164 14.06 22.68 12.56
N GLY A 165 14.90 22.74 13.58
CA GLY A 165 16.27 22.22 13.54
C GLY A 165 17.19 23.05 12.66
N PHE A 166 18.38 22.50 12.37
CA PHE A 166 19.38 23.16 11.52
C PHE A 166 18.81 23.40 10.12
N ASN A 167 18.85 24.65 9.63
CA ASN A 167 18.29 25.10 8.35
C ASN A 167 16.78 24.81 8.15
N ARG A 168 16.02 24.55 9.19
CA ARG A 168 14.58 24.24 9.14
C ARG A 168 14.22 23.04 8.23
N HIS A 169 15.09 22.03 8.18
CA HIS A 169 14.83 20.83 7.38
C HIS A 169 14.19 19.68 8.16
N GLN A 170 14.08 19.81 9.48
CA GLN A 170 13.54 18.76 10.34
C GLN A 170 12.10 19.07 10.73
N ILE A 171 11.25 18.05 10.78
CA ILE A 171 9.91 18.16 11.38
C ILE A 171 10.11 18.06 12.88
N VAL A 172 9.78 19.12 13.60
CA VAL A 172 9.87 19.22 15.07
C VAL A 172 8.51 19.13 15.76
N GLY A 173 7.43 19.10 14.98
CA GLY A 173 6.08 18.97 15.48
C GLY A 173 5.04 19.01 14.36
N TYR A 174 3.79 18.92 14.76
CA TYR A 174 2.63 18.96 13.85
C TYR A 174 1.63 20.00 14.33
N LYS A 175 0.81 20.48 13.40
CA LYS A 175 -0.28 21.45 13.65
C LYS A 175 -1.51 21.06 12.83
N ASP A 176 -2.65 21.62 13.16
CA ASP A 176 -3.94 21.40 12.47
C ASP A 176 -4.31 19.90 12.33
N LEU A 177 -3.89 19.05 13.30
CA LEU A 177 -4.11 17.60 13.25
C LEU A 177 -5.59 17.23 13.24
N ASP A 178 -6.45 17.96 13.95
CA ASP A 178 -7.89 17.68 13.95
C ASP A 178 -8.49 17.83 12.55
N GLN A 179 -8.05 18.85 11.80
CA GLN A 179 -8.48 19.04 10.41
C GLN A 179 -7.92 17.93 9.50
N LEU A 180 -6.68 17.50 9.72
CA LEU A 180 -6.07 16.40 8.95
C LEU A 180 -6.86 15.11 9.16
N ILE A 181 -7.17 14.76 10.41
CA ILE A 181 -7.96 13.58 10.79
C ILE A 181 -9.38 13.67 10.21
N GLN A 182 -10.03 14.81 10.30
CA GLN A 182 -11.38 15.02 9.73
C GLN A 182 -11.37 14.77 8.21
N LYS A 183 -10.37 15.27 7.49
CA LYS A 183 -10.23 15.06 6.06
C LYS A 183 -9.90 13.60 5.71
N GLU A 184 -9.00 12.97 6.47
CA GLU A 184 -8.68 11.55 6.33
C GLU A 184 -9.94 10.70 6.45
N HIS A 185 -10.71 10.90 7.51
CA HIS A 185 -11.91 10.13 7.81
C HIS A 185 -13.09 10.40 6.87
N SER A 186 -13.03 11.45 6.03
CA SER A 186 -14.11 11.73 5.07
C SER A 186 -14.31 10.62 4.02
N ILE A 187 -13.25 9.83 3.74
CA ILE A 187 -13.26 8.73 2.76
C ILE A 187 -12.63 7.46 3.32
N ALA A 188 -12.20 7.43 4.59
CA ALA A 188 -11.61 6.27 5.23
C ALA A 188 -12.63 5.54 6.12
N TYR A 189 -12.55 4.21 6.10
CA TYR A 189 -13.25 3.32 7.02
C TYR A 189 -12.24 2.60 7.89
N ARG A 190 -12.39 2.70 9.20
CA ARG A 190 -11.51 2.05 10.17
C ARG A 190 -12.31 1.10 11.05
N VAL A 191 -11.78 -0.09 11.24
CA VAL A 191 -12.28 -1.08 12.22
C VAL A 191 -11.11 -1.54 13.07
N THR A 192 -11.25 -1.50 14.36
CA THR A 192 -10.26 -2.04 15.30
C THR A 192 -10.46 -3.55 15.50
N LYS A 193 -9.43 -4.23 15.99
CA LYS A 193 -9.56 -5.67 16.32
C LYS A 193 -10.61 -5.91 17.39
N ASP A 194 -10.69 -5.02 18.37
CA ASP A 194 -11.65 -5.12 19.49
C ASP A 194 -13.10 -4.92 19.03
N GLU A 195 -13.32 -4.15 17.96
CA GLU A 195 -14.65 -3.97 17.35
C GLU A 195 -15.05 -5.14 16.43
N ALA A 196 -14.06 -5.77 15.79
CA ALA A 196 -14.32 -6.79 14.76
C ALA A 196 -14.27 -8.23 15.27
N LEU A 197 -13.58 -8.49 16.36
CA LEU A 197 -13.28 -9.83 16.86
C LEU A 197 -13.54 -9.91 18.37
N ASP A 198 -14.21 -10.98 18.78
CA ASP A 198 -14.30 -11.36 20.19
C ASP A 198 -13.02 -12.12 20.59
N LEU A 199 -11.99 -11.36 20.92
CA LEU A 199 -10.69 -11.91 21.31
C LEU A 199 -10.54 -11.87 22.83
N PRO A 200 -9.89 -12.89 23.44
CA PRO A 200 -9.52 -12.84 24.85
C PRO A 200 -8.53 -11.68 25.09
N GLU A 201 -8.55 -11.17 26.33
CA GLU A 201 -7.63 -10.11 26.76
C GLU A 201 -6.17 -10.47 26.44
N GLN A 202 -5.40 -9.51 25.93
CA GLN A 202 -3.99 -9.70 25.67
C GLN A 202 -3.23 -9.77 26.99
N THR A 203 -2.55 -10.89 27.26
CA THR A 203 -1.68 -11.06 28.40
C THR A 203 -0.22 -10.83 27.99
N PHE A 204 0.41 -9.80 28.55
CA PHE A 204 1.83 -9.54 28.33
C PHE A 204 2.68 -10.22 29.42
N LEU A 205 3.49 -11.20 29.01
CA LEU A 205 4.42 -11.88 29.89
C LEU A 205 5.84 -11.40 29.61
N GLN A 206 6.51 -10.87 30.61
CA GLN A 206 7.90 -10.47 30.55
C GLN A 206 8.78 -11.64 31.01
N ARG A 207 9.63 -12.15 30.12
CA ARG A 207 10.59 -13.22 30.44
C ARG A 207 12.01 -12.63 30.51
N TYR A 208 12.64 -12.76 31.64
CA TYR A 208 14.02 -12.36 31.81
C TYR A 208 14.93 -13.55 31.50
N ILE A 209 15.90 -13.33 30.60
CA ILE A 209 16.93 -14.32 30.26
C ILE A 209 18.25 -13.79 30.74
N THR A 210 18.97 -14.59 31.55
CA THR A 210 20.31 -14.25 31.99
C THR A 210 21.32 -14.81 30.98
N MET A 211 22.08 -13.94 30.35
CA MET A 211 23.17 -14.33 29.46
C MET A 211 24.29 -15.04 30.22
N SER A 212 24.85 -16.09 29.64
CA SER A 212 26.09 -16.67 30.10
C SER A 212 27.25 -15.65 29.99
N ALA A 213 28.32 -15.81 30.73
CA ALA A 213 29.48 -14.92 30.67
C ALA A 213 30.06 -14.80 29.24
N LYS A 214 30.04 -15.88 28.48
CA LYS A 214 30.51 -15.90 27.09
C LYS A 214 29.60 -15.06 26.16
N GLU A 215 28.30 -15.20 26.27
CA GLU A 215 27.32 -14.44 25.50
C GLU A 215 27.37 -12.96 25.85
N LYS A 216 27.49 -12.63 27.16
CA LYS A 216 27.61 -11.26 27.61
C LYS A 216 28.86 -10.58 27.05
N ASN A 217 30.00 -11.25 27.04
CA ASN A 217 31.23 -10.71 26.44
C ASN A 217 31.08 -10.44 24.93
N ILE A 218 30.41 -11.32 24.21
CA ILE A 218 30.12 -11.12 22.76
C ILE A 218 29.18 -9.93 22.57
N TYR A 219 28.10 -9.86 23.33
CA TYR A 219 27.14 -8.76 23.30
C TYR A 219 27.81 -7.41 23.60
N ASP A 220 28.62 -7.32 24.65
CA ASP A 220 29.32 -6.10 25.04
C ASP A 220 30.37 -5.66 24.01
N ARG A 221 30.98 -6.62 23.29
CA ARG A 221 31.88 -6.33 22.16
C ARG A 221 31.12 -5.75 21.00
N ILE A 222 30.04 -6.39 20.56
CA ILE A 222 29.21 -5.90 19.44
C ILE A 222 28.65 -4.52 19.78
N LYS A 223 28.15 -4.31 20.98
CA LYS A 223 27.64 -3.02 21.43
C LYS A 223 28.70 -1.90 21.32
N ARG A 224 29.94 -2.15 21.71
CA ARG A 224 31.04 -1.18 21.60
C ARG A 224 31.42 -0.89 20.15
N GLU A 225 31.47 -1.93 19.30
CA GLU A 225 31.85 -1.80 17.88
C GLU A 225 30.75 -1.15 17.03
N SER A 226 29.46 -1.21 17.45
CA SER A 226 28.33 -0.61 16.74
C SER A 226 28.08 0.85 17.10
N PHE A 227 28.70 1.38 18.17
CA PHE A 227 28.57 2.77 18.61
C PHE A 227 29.90 3.57 18.50
N ALA A 228 30.91 3.02 17.85
CA ALA A 228 32.16 3.69 17.47
C ALA A 228 32.10 4.07 15.99
#